data_09d7b3b9ad352de5f8640ff36ea89db7
#
_entry.id   09d7b3b9ad352de5f8640ff36ea89db7
#
_cell.length_a   1.000
_cell.length_b   1.000
_cell.length_c   1.000
_cell.angle_alpha   90.00
_cell.angle_beta   90.00
_cell.angle_gamma   90.00
#
_symmetry.space_group_name_H-M   'P 1'
#
loop_
_entity.id
_entity.type
_entity.pdbx_description
1 polymer ?
#
loop_
_entity_poly.entity_id
_entity_poly.type
_entity_poly.pdbx_seq_one_letter_code
_entity_poly.pdbx_strand_id
1 'polypeptide(L)'
;LVAMLPEINTDVASMRFSVLGYGNVGGWTARLLCDLGATLVAVLDHTGGIRSSEGLKADALFDHVAATGGVVGFDGAESIDTEAFYRTPVDVFVPAALEQMITEKEATWLDAQLVAEGANAPTTPAGDNVLLQRGIEVLPAILCNAGGVTVSYFEWVQNKTSTKWTAEEVDSKLLLHMLDAAERVKVMRAKYDCDLRTASFCAACEHLAAVYERRGVFP
;
A
#
# COMPACT_ATOMS: atom_id res chain seq x y z
N LEU A 1 1.93 -3.00 5.35
CA LEU A 1 0.74 -3.80 5.03
C LEU A 1 0.65 -5.06 5.89
N VAL A 2 1.61 -6.00 5.83
CA VAL A 2 1.53 -7.33 6.49
C VAL A 2 1.11 -7.23 7.97
N ALA A 3 1.68 -6.30 8.73
CA ALA A 3 1.33 -6.07 10.14
C ALA A 3 -0.13 -5.61 10.37
N MET A 4 -0.83 -5.19 9.32
CA MET A 4 -2.22 -4.71 9.39
C MET A 4 -3.24 -5.71 8.84
N LEU A 5 -2.81 -6.80 8.21
CA LEU A 5 -3.71 -7.84 7.68
C LEU A 5 -4.61 -8.49 8.76
N PRO A 6 -4.16 -8.68 10.02
CA PRO A 6 -5.04 -9.17 11.08
C PRO A 6 -6.27 -8.30 11.34
N GLU A 7 -6.23 -7.01 11.00
CA GLU A 7 -7.38 -6.10 11.13
C GLU A 7 -8.56 -6.46 10.20
N ILE A 8 -8.28 -7.21 9.13
CA ILE A 8 -9.28 -7.74 8.20
C ILE A 8 -9.35 -9.27 8.22
N ASN A 9 -8.83 -9.92 9.28
CA ASN A 9 -8.79 -11.37 9.45
C ASN A 9 -8.16 -12.14 8.27
N THR A 10 -7.13 -11.58 7.65
CA THR A 10 -6.44 -12.15 6.49
C THR A 10 -4.99 -12.47 6.83
N ASP A 11 -4.47 -13.58 6.29
CA ASP A 11 -3.06 -13.95 6.32
C ASP A 11 -2.44 -13.71 4.94
N VAL A 12 -1.20 -13.23 4.93
CA VAL A 12 -0.47 -12.95 3.68
C VAL A 12 -0.37 -14.16 2.76
N ALA A 13 -0.17 -15.36 3.29
CA ALA A 13 -0.02 -16.59 2.50
C ALA A 13 -1.31 -17.04 1.79
N SER A 14 -2.48 -16.59 2.25
CA SER A 14 -3.77 -16.87 1.61
C SER A 14 -4.35 -15.66 0.87
N MET A 15 -3.71 -14.51 0.98
CA MET A 15 -4.19 -13.22 0.47
C MET A 15 -4.22 -13.20 -1.06
N ARG A 16 -5.35 -12.79 -1.62
CA ARG A 16 -5.50 -12.43 -3.02
C ARG A 16 -5.45 -10.92 -3.16
N PHE A 17 -4.68 -10.40 -4.10
CA PHE A 17 -4.57 -8.95 -4.25
C PHE A 17 -4.51 -8.52 -5.72
N SER A 18 -4.83 -7.25 -5.95
CA SER A 18 -4.67 -6.58 -7.23
C SER A 18 -3.85 -5.30 -7.09
N VAL A 19 -3.21 -4.88 -8.18
CA VAL A 19 -2.32 -3.71 -8.19
C VAL A 19 -2.73 -2.75 -9.31
N LEU A 20 -3.00 -1.50 -8.95
CA LEU A 20 -3.21 -0.41 -9.89
C LEU A 20 -1.89 0.33 -10.09
N GLY A 21 -1.33 0.24 -11.29
CA GLY A 21 0.00 0.74 -11.62
C GLY A 21 1.11 -0.28 -11.38
N TYR A 22 1.88 -0.61 -12.42
CA TYR A 22 2.96 -1.60 -12.35
C TYR A 22 4.33 -0.98 -12.62
N GLY A 23 4.56 0.22 -12.05
CA GLY A 23 5.85 0.89 -11.98
C GLY A 23 6.71 0.37 -10.82
N ASN A 24 7.68 1.18 -10.37
CA ASN A 24 8.57 0.79 -9.27
C ASN A 24 7.83 0.32 -8.01
N VAL A 25 6.85 1.10 -7.53
CA VAL A 25 6.11 0.75 -6.30
C VAL A 25 5.26 -0.49 -6.53
N GLY A 26 4.43 -0.51 -7.57
CA GLY A 26 3.50 -1.62 -7.82
C GLY A 26 4.21 -2.93 -8.14
N GLY A 27 5.24 -2.89 -9.01
CA GLY A 27 6.00 -4.08 -9.39
C GLY A 27 6.76 -4.70 -8.22
N TRP A 28 7.46 -3.89 -7.42
CA TRP A 28 8.14 -4.42 -6.22
C TRP A 28 7.16 -4.90 -5.14
N THR A 29 6.04 -4.21 -4.95
CA THR A 29 4.99 -4.66 -4.03
C THR A 29 4.45 -6.02 -4.44
N ALA A 30 4.16 -6.21 -5.73
CA ALA A 30 3.66 -7.47 -6.25
C ALA A 30 4.64 -8.63 -6.02
N ARG A 31 5.92 -8.43 -6.34
CA ARG A 31 6.97 -9.44 -6.14
C ARG A 31 7.11 -9.83 -4.68
N LEU A 32 7.31 -8.84 -3.80
CA LEU A 32 7.52 -9.07 -2.37
C LEU A 32 6.31 -9.73 -1.68
N LEU A 33 5.08 -9.39 -2.07
CA LEU A 33 3.89 -10.05 -1.53
C LEU A 33 3.76 -11.48 -2.05
N CYS A 34 4.08 -11.73 -3.33
CA CYS A 34 4.11 -13.09 -3.88
C CYS A 34 5.20 -13.96 -3.24
N ASP A 35 6.37 -13.41 -2.91
CA ASP A 35 7.42 -14.09 -2.17
C ASP A 35 6.97 -14.52 -0.76
N LEU A 36 6.04 -13.78 -0.17
CA LEU A 36 5.39 -14.11 1.11
C LEU A 36 4.21 -15.08 0.97
N GLY A 37 3.90 -15.53 -0.25
CA GLY A 37 2.84 -16.51 -0.54
C GLY A 37 1.52 -15.92 -1.01
N ALA A 38 1.38 -14.59 -1.11
CA ALA A 38 0.17 -13.95 -1.63
C ALA A 38 -0.03 -14.20 -3.13
N THR A 39 -1.28 -14.15 -3.58
CA THR A 39 -1.63 -14.38 -4.99
C THR A 39 -2.01 -13.07 -5.68
N LEU A 40 -1.20 -12.63 -6.65
CA LEU A 40 -1.52 -11.49 -7.53
C LEU A 40 -2.54 -11.94 -8.57
N VAL A 41 -3.74 -11.38 -8.56
CA VAL A 41 -4.84 -11.83 -9.46
C VAL A 41 -5.13 -10.87 -10.61
N ALA A 42 -4.89 -9.58 -10.44
CA ALA A 42 -5.13 -8.59 -11.48
C ALA A 42 -4.15 -7.42 -11.38
N VAL A 43 -3.83 -6.83 -12.51
CA VAL A 43 -3.04 -5.61 -12.64
C VAL A 43 -3.67 -4.70 -13.69
N LEU A 44 -3.70 -3.41 -13.40
CA LEU A 44 -4.07 -2.36 -14.38
C LEU A 44 -2.94 -1.33 -14.44
N ASP A 45 -2.46 -1.06 -15.64
CA ASP A 45 -1.54 0.05 -15.89
C ASP A 45 -2.04 0.95 -17.06
N HIS A 46 -1.18 1.83 -17.53
CA HIS A 46 -1.50 2.76 -18.63
C HIS A 46 -1.74 2.06 -19.98
N THR A 47 -1.34 0.79 -20.13
CA THR A 47 -1.56 0.01 -21.35
C THR A 47 -2.89 -0.75 -21.32
N GLY A 48 -3.45 -1.01 -20.14
CA GLY A 48 -4.72 -1.71 -19.94
C GLY A 48 -4.69 -2.62 -18.70
N GLY A 49 -5.73 -3.43 -18.56
CA GLY A 49 -5.88 -4.39 -17.46
C GLY A 49 -5.63 -5.82 -17.89
N ILE A 50 -5.05 -6.60 -16.98
CA ILE A 50 -4.89 -8.05 -17.10
C ILE A 50 -5.34 -8.76 -15.83
N ARG A 51 -5.84 -9.99 -15.98
CA ARG A 51 -6.31 -10.82 -14.88
C ARG A 51 -5.98 -12.30 -15.10
N SER A 52 -5.75 -13.04 -14.00
CA SER A 52 -5.67 -14.50 -14.00
C SER A 52 -6.33 -15.07 -12.75
N SER A 53 -7.24 -16.03 -12.88
CA SER A 53 -7.86 -16.73 -11.73
C SER A 53 -6.86 -17.55 -10.93
N GLU A 54 -5.87 -18.12 -11.61
CA GLU A 54 -4.81 -18.92 -11.02
C GLU A 54 -3.69 -18.09 -10.39
N GLY A 55 -3.70 -16.77 -10.64
CA GLY A 55 -2.67 -15.83 -10.23
C GLY A 55 -1.66 -15.53 -11.33
N LEU A 56 -1.15 -14.29 -11.28
CA LEU A 56 -0.10 -13.80 -12.18
C LEU A 56 1.27 -14.03 -11.52
N LYS A 57 2.23 -14.51 -12.30
CA LYS A 57 3.62 -14.70 -11.84
C LYS A 57 4.33 -13.34 -11.82
N ALA A 58 4.49 -12.77 -10.62
CA ALA A 58 4.95 -11.40 -10.44
C ALA A 58 6.35 -11.14 -11.05
N ASP A 59 7.31 -12.07 -10.93
CA ASP A 59 8.64 -11.93 -11.53
C ASP A 59 8.59 -11.94 -13.05
N ALA A 60 7.86 -12.88 -13.65
CA ALA A 60 7.70 -12.95 -15.10
C ALA A 60 6.98 -11.73 -15.66
N LEU A 61 5.96 -11.23 -14.94
CA LEU A 61 5.27 -9.98 -15.30
C LEU A 61 6.19 -8.77 -15.19
N PHE A 62 7.05 -8.73 -14.16
CA PHE A 62 8.02 -7.66 -13.99
C PHE A 62 9.00 -7.59 -15.17
N ASP A 63 9.51 -8.77 -15.60
CA ASP A 63 10.40 -8.87 -16.77
C ASP A 63 9.68 -8.51 -18.07
N HIS A 64 8.42 -8.94 -18.23
CA HIS A 64 7.58 -8.56 -19.37
C HIS A 64 7.41 -7.06 -19.46
N VAL A 65 7.05 -6.38 -18.36
CA VAL A 65 6.89 -4.92 -18.33
C VAL A 65 8.19 -4.20 -18.61
N ALA A 66 9.31 -4.69 -18.10
CA ALA A 66 10.63 -4.14 -18.42
C ALA A 66 10.98 -4.24 -19.92
N ALA A 67 10.52 -5.28 -20.59
CA ALA A 67 10.78 -5.52 -22.02
C ALA A 67 9.79 -4.77 -22.94
N THR A 68 8.50 -4.63 -22.53
CA THR A 68 7.42 -4.14 -23.41
C THR A 68 6.92 -2.75 -23.03
N GLY A 69 7.16 -2.31 -21.81
CA GLY A 69 6.70 -1.03 -21.27
C GLY A 69 5.30 -1.08 -20.62
N GLY A 70 4.62 -2.22 -20.57
CA GLY A 70 3.29 -2.33 -19.97
C GLY A 70 2.84 -3.76 -19.73
N VAL A 71 1.70 -3.94 -19.08
CA VAL A 71 1.19 -5.26 -18.66
C VAL A 71 0.42 -6.00 -19.74
N VAL A 72 -0.12 -5.29 -20.73
CA VAL A 72 -0.93 -5.90 -21.80
C VAL A 72 -0.07 -6.84 -22.66
N GLY A 73 -0.65 -7.99 -23.00
CA GLY A 73 0.05 -9.01 -23.79
C GLY A 73 0.89 -9.98 -22.95
N PHE A 74 0.81 -9.90 -21.63
CA PHE A 74 1.45 -10.90 -20.75
C PHE A 74 0.80 -12.28 -20.96
N ASP A 75 1.63 -13.29 -21.21
CA ASP A 75 1.19 -14.65 -21.48
C ASP A 75 0.49 -15.28 -20.26
N GLY A 76 -0.60 -16.01 -20.52
CA GLY A 76 -1.40 -16.64 -19.46
C GLY A 76 -2.34 -15.70 -18.70
N ALA A 77 -2.49 -14.45 -19.15
CA ALA A 77 -3.44 -13.48 -18.58
C ALA A 77 -4.56 -13.12 -19.56
N GLU A 78 -5.76 -12.93 -19.03
CA GLU A 78 -6.91 -12.37 -19.74
C GLU A 78 -6.81 -10.85 -19.75
N SER A 79 -7.01 -10.21 -20.91
CA SER A 79 -7.16 -8.76 -21.00
C SER A 79 -8.53 -8.34 -20.50
N ILE A 80 -8.59 -7.34 -19.63
CA ILE A 80 -9.82 -6.81 -19.03
C ILE A 80 -9.86 -5.29 -19.14
N ASP A 81 -11.04 -4.70 -19.10
CA ASP A 81 -11.21 -3.25 -19.02
C ASP A 81 -11.05 -2.72 -17.59
N THR A 82 -11.06 -1.40 -17.47
CA THR A 82 -10.88 -0.72 -16.19
C THR A 82 -11.96 -1.09 -15.16
N GLU A 83 -13.22 -1.17 -15.58
CA GLU A 83 -14.31 -1.51 -14.66
C GLU A 83 -14.19 -2.95 -14.18
N ALA A 84 -13.91 -3.90 -15.08
CA ALA A 84 -13.68 -5.30 -14.73
C ALA A 84 -12.47 -5.49 -13.79
N PHE A 85 -11.43 -4.65 -13.92
CA PHE A 85 -10.29 -4.65 -13.00
C PHE A 85 -10.73 -4.28 -11.57
N TYR A 86 -11.44 -3.16 -11.39
CA TYR A 86 -11.92 -2.75 -10.06
C TYR A 86 -12.91 -3.73 -9.44
N ARG A 87 -13.74 -4.39 -10.29
CA ARG A 87 -14.72 -5.42 -9.86
C ARG A 87 -14.09 -6.79 -9.62
N THR A 88 -12.80 -6.97 -9.84
CA THR A 88 -12.14 -8.25 -9.55
C THR A 88 -12.09 -8.47 -8.04
N PRO A 89 -12.71 -9.56 -7.50
CA PRO A 89 -12.73 -9.80 -6.06
C PRO A 89 -11.34 -10.09 -5.51
N VAL A 90 -10.94 -9.33 -4.49
CA VAL A 90 -9.64 -9.46 -3.82
C VAL A 90 -9.76 -9.16 -2.32
N ASP A 91 -8.82 -9.65 -1.53
CA ASP A 91 -8.72 -9.25 -0.12
C ASP A 91 -8.11 -7.85 -0.02
N VAL A 92 -7.07 -7.58 -0.81
CA VAL A 92 -6.33 -6.31 -0.79
C VAL A 92 -6.21 -5.70 -2.19
N PHE A 93 -6.61 -4.46 -2.31
CA PHE A 93 -6.39 -3.63 -3.50
C PHE A 93 -5.24 -2.64 -3.23
N VAL A 94 -4.24 -2.61 -4.12
CA VAL A 94 -3.05 -1.75 -3.96
C VAL A 94 -3.00 -0.69 -5.05
N PRO A 95 -3.46 0.55 -4.80
CA PRO A 95 -3.28 1.67 -5.71
C PRO A 95 -1.83 2.18 -5.60
N ALA A 96 -1.04 1.95 -6.65
CA ALA A 96 0.39 2.29 -6.74
C ALA A 96 0.73 3.07 -8.02
N ALA A 97 -0.25 3.74 -8.64
CA ALA A 97 -0.08 4.54 -9.86
C ALA A 97 0.01 6.03 -9.53
N LEU A 98 -1.09 6.74 -9.68
CA LEU A 98 -1.17 8.20 -9.52
C LEU A 98 -2.12 8.57 -8.37
N GLU A 99 -2.12 9.87 -8.04
CA GLU A 99 -3.09 10.45 -7.13
C GLU A 99 -4.51 10.44 -7.75
N GLN A 100 -5.54 10.42 -6.90
CA GLN A 100 -6.96 10.57 -7.26
C GLN A 100 -7.49 9.53 -8.28
N MET A 101 -6.92 8.33 -8.29
CA MET A 101 -7.36 7.23 -9.18
C MET A 101 -8.60 6.50 -8.65
N ILE A 102 -8.92 6.62 -7.36
CA ILE A 102 -10.12 6.06 -6.74
C ILE A 102 -11.06 7.22 -6.43
N THR A 103 -11.90 7.56 -7.40
CA THR A 103 -12.97 8.54 -7.23
C THR A 103 -14.21 7.85 -6.64
N GLU A 104 -15.31 8.60 -6.46
CA GLU A 104 -16.60 8.05 -6.06
C GLU A 104 -17.03 6.89 -6.98
N LYS A 105 -16.78 7.03 -8.28
CA LYS A 105 -17.14 6.04 -9.30
C LYS A 105 -16.36 4.73 -9.13
N GLU A 106 -15.03 4.79 -9.08
CA GLU A 106 -14.18 3.61 -8.91
C GLU A 106 -14.42 2.95 -7.56
N ALA A 107 -14.63 3.75 -6.50
CA ALA A 107 -14.98 3.25 -5.18
C ALA A 107 -16.29 2.45 -5.16
N THR A 108 -17.26 2.75 -6.04
CA THR A 108 -18.49 1.94 -6.16
C THR A 108 -18.25 0.60 -6.83
N TRP A 109 -17.26 0.49 -7.69
CA TRP A 109 -16.91 -0.74 -8.40
C TRP A 109 -16.03 -1.68 -7.58
N LEU A 110 -15.18 -1.12 -6.72
CA LEU A 110 -14.14 -1.85 -6.03
C LEU A 110 -14.71 -3.03 -5.20
N ASP A 111 -14.18 -4.23 -5.43
CA ASP A 111 -14.52 -5.44 -4.69
C ASP A 111 -13.29 -5.91 -3.89
N ALA A 112 -13.08 -5.30 -2.73
CA ALA A 112 -11.95 -5.56 -1.84
C ALA A 112 -12.37 -5.41 -0.38
N GLN A 113 -11.59 -6.00 0.54
CA GLN A 113 -11.75 -5.81 1.99
C GLN A 113 -10.89 -4.64 2.49
N LEU A 114 -9.71 -4.44 1.88
CA LEU A 114 -8.75 -3.41 2.26
C LEU A 114 -8.19 -2.72 1.01
N VAL A 115 -8.10 -1.39 1.05
CA VAL A 115 -7.29 -0.59 0.14
C VAL A 115 -5.96 -0.25 0.83
N ALA A 116 -4.83 -0.70 0.28
CA ALA A 116 -3.50 -0.40 0.81
C ALA A 116 -2.80 0.64 -0.08
N GLU A 117 -2.83 1.90 0.32
CA GLU A 117 -2.39 3.03 -0.50
C GLU A 117 -0.86 3.07 -0.67
N GLY A 118 -0.37 2.52 -1.80
CA GLY A 118 1.04 2.60 -2.19
C GLY A 118 1.43 3.96 -2.80
N ALA A 119 0.54 4.57 -3.59
CA ALA A 119 0.70 5.92 -4.11
C ALA A 119 0.31 6.98 -3.06
N ASN A 120 0.71 8.24 -3.29
CA ASN A 120 0.26 9.36 -2.47
C ASN A 120 -1.14 9.79 -2.89
N ALA A 121 -2.04 9.92 -1.90
CA ALA A 121 -3.42 10.38 -2.09
C ALA A 121 -4.14 9.73 -3.30
N PRO A 122 -4.11 8.40 -3.47
CA PRO A 122 -4.73 7.75 -4.63
C PRO A 122 -6.25 7.76 -4.53
N THR A 123 -6.81 7.90 -3.32
CA THR A 123 -8.25 7.94 -3.05
C THR A 123 -8.69 9.38 -2.83
N THR A 124 -9.72 9.82 -3.56
CA THR A 124 -10.33 11.14 -3.32
C THR A 124 -11.17 11.12 -2.04
N PRO A 125 -11.44 12.29 -1.40
CA PRO A 125 -12.33 12.34 -0.23
C PRO A 125 -13.73 11.76 -0.50
N ALA A 126 -14.27 11.96 -1.70
CA ALA A 126 -15.56 11.39 -2.09
C ALA A 126 -15.48 9.86 -2.24
N GLY A 127 -14.41 9.34 -2.84
CA GLY A 127 -14.13 7.90 -2.92
C GLY A 127 -13.96 7.27 -1.55
N ASP A 128 -13.22 7.92 -0.65
CA ASP A 128 -13.00 7.46 0.73
C ASP A 128 -14.33 7.31 1.50
N ASN A 129 -15.23 8.29 1.37
CA ASN A 129 -16.56 8.21 1.95
C ASN A 129 -17.37 7.01 1.43
N VAL A 130 -17.29 6.69 0.13
CA VAL A 130 -17.97 5.52 -0.45
C VAL A 130 -17.36 4.22 0.08
N LEU A 131 -16.02 4.12 0.15
CA LEU A 131 -15.35 2.95 0.70
C LEU A 131 -15.76 2.71 2.15
N LEU A 132 -15.76 3.76 2.98
CA LEU A 132 -16.18 3.70 4.38
C LEU A 132 -17.63 3.23 4.53
N GLN A 133 -18.57 3.77 3.73
CA GLN A 133 -19.97 3.35 3.73
C GLN A 133 -20.16 1.89 3.32
N ARG A 134 -19.28 1.36 2.49
CA ARG A 134 -19.27 -0.03 2.05
C ARG A 134 -18.53 -0.97 3.00
N GLY A 135 -17.95 -0.44 4.09
CA GLY A 135 -17.17 -1.22 5.05
C GLY A 135 -15.81 -1.68 4.51
N ILE A 136 -15.28 -1.01 3.47
CA ILE A 136 -13.95 -1.28 2.92
C ILE A 136 -12.95 -0.43 3.70
N GLU A 137 -12.04 -1.08 4.41
CA GLU A 137 -10.99 -0.40 5.17
C GLU A 137 -9.95 0.24 4.24
N VAL A 138 -9.39 1.37 4.66
CA VAL A 138 -8.30 2.02 3.93
C VAL A 138 -7.07 2.13 4.82
N LEU A 139 -6.01 1.41 4.47
CA LEU A 139 -4.67 1.61 5.03
C LEU A 139 -4.03 2.81 4.32
N PRO A 140 -4.00 3.99 4.96
CA PRO A 140 -3.68 5.23 4.27
C PRO A 140 -2.20 5.34 3.88
N ALA A 141 -1.92 6.11 2.84
CA ALA A 141 -0.58 6.34 2.32
C ALA A 141 0.42 6.80 3.39
N ILE A 142 -0.02 7.67 4.31
CA ILE A 142 0.81 8.18 5.41
C ILE A 142 1.45 7.07 6.27
N LEU A 143 0.83 5.88 6.32
CA LEU A 143 1.40 4.69 6.97
C LEU A 143 1.91 3.69 5.91
N CYS A 144 1.12 3.40 4.89
CA CYS A 144 1.37 2.29 3.97
C CYS A 144 2.64 2.48 3.13
N ASN A 145 2.91 3.71 2.65
CA ASN A 145 4.08 4.02 1.84
C ASN A 145 5.23 4.71 2.59
N ALA A 146 5.14 4.83 3.92
CA ALA A 146 6.13 5.52 4.75
C ALA A 146 7.53 4.87 4.72
N GLY A 147 7.64 3.61 4.29
CA GLY A 147 8.91 2.91 4.18
C GLY A 147 9.93 3.61 3.29
N GLY A 148 9.49 4.12 2.14
CA GLY A 148 10.38 4.83 1.20
C GLY A 148 11.01 6.08 1.80
N VAL A 149 10.23 6.93 2.44
CA VAL A 149 10.74 8.15 3.09
C VAL A 149 11.61 7.82 4.30
N THR A 150 11.31 6.74 5.04
CA THR A 150 12.13 6.27 6.16
C THR A 150 13.52 5.84 5.70
N VAL A 151 13.62 5.10 4.58
CA VAL A 151 14.91 4.71 3.99
C VAL A 151 15.68 5.93 3.48
N SER A 152 15.00 6.89 2.86
CA SER A 152 15.61 8.17 2.46
C SER A 152 16.17 8.93 3.67
N TYR A 153 15.49 8.92 4.81
CA TYR A 153 16.01 9.48 6.04
C TYR A 153 17.26 8.72 6.54
N PHE A 154 17.28 7.40 6.45
CA PHE A 154 18.46 6.59 6.81
C PHE A 154 19.65 6.93 5.92
N GLU A 155 19.44 7.12 4.61
CA GLU A 155 20.48 7.56 3.70
C GLU A 155 21.06 8.93 4.11
N TRP A 156 20.16 9.88 4.44
CA TRP A 156 20.57 11.20 4.93
C TRP A 156 21.40 11.10 6.23
N VAL A 157 21.01 10.26 7.19
CA VAL A 157 21.75 10.04 8.43
C VAL A 157 23.13 9.48 8.13
N GLN A 158 23.25 8.45 7.29
CA GLN A 158 24.52 7.84 6.91
C GLN A 158 25.45 8.87 6.27
N ASN A 159 24.92 9.71 5.38
CA ASN A 159 25.70 10.77 4.73
C ASN A 159 26.17 11.82 5.73
N LYS A 160 25.36 12.22 6.70
CA LYS A 160 25.71 13.19 7.74
C LYS A 160 26.76 12.67 8.72
N THR A 161 26.72 11.39 9.04
CA THR A 161 27.63 10.77 10.01
C THR A 161 28.82 10.07 9.37
N SER A 162 28.91 10.10 8.03
CA SER A 162 29.95 9.38 7.26
C SER A 162 30.01 7.88 7.61
N THR A 163 28.87 7.29 7.92
CA THR A 163 28.71 5.84 8.21
C THR A 163 28.14 5.14 6.99
N LYS A 164 28.31 3.82 6.93
CA LYS A 164 27.67 2.96 5.93
C LYS A 164 27.03 1.80 6.66
N TRP A 165 25.75 1.58 6.41
CA TRP A 165 25.01 0.43 6.91
C TRP A 165 24.90 -0.64 5.83
N THR A 166 24.86 -1.90 6.22
CA THR A 166 24.54 -2.99 5.30
C THR A 166 23.06 -2.98 4.94
N ALA A 167 22.66 -3.71 3.91
CA ALA A 167 21.26 -3.86 3.54
C ALA A 167 20.44 -4.47 4.70
N GLU A 168 21.00 -5.47 5.39
CA GLU A 168 20.37 -6.13 6.53
C GLU A 168 20.16 -5.18 7.71
N GLU A 169 21.10 -4.25 7.95
CA GLU A 169 20.95 -3.22 8.99
C GLU A 169 19.84 -2.22 8.63
N VAL A 170 19.75 -1.83 7.35
CA VAL A 170 18.69 -0.94 6.86
C VAL A 170 17.32 -1.63 6.98
N ASP A 171 17.21 -2.87 6.53
CA ASP A 171 15.97 -3.65 6.57
C ASP A 171 15.49 -3.87 8.01
N SER A 172 16.40 -4.24 8.91
CA SER A 172 16.07 -4.44 10.32
C SER A 172 15.56 -3.16 10.99
N LYS A 173 16.21 -2.03 10.72
CA LYS A 173 15.78 -0.72 11.22
C LYS A 173 14.43 -0.31 10.63
N LEU A 174 14.25 -0.49 9.31
CA LEU A 174 13.00 -0.19 8.64
C LEU A 174 11.86 -1.00 9.22
N LEU A 175 12.04 -2.31 9.39
CA LEU A 175 11.04 -3.19 9.97
C LEU A 175 10.60 -2.71 11.36
N LEU A 176 11.54 -2.39 12.25
CA LEU A 176 11.23 -1.89 13.59
C LEU A 176 10.44 -0.58 13.54
N HIS A 177 10.83 0.38 12.70
CA HIS A 177 10.11 1.64 12.54
C HIS A 177 8.70 1.45 12.02
N MET A 178 8.51 0.58 11.02
CA MET A 178 7.20 0.33 10.44
C MET A 178 6.27 -0.43 11.39
N LEU A 179 6.79 -1.40 12.16
CA LEU A 179 6.02 -2.10 13.18
C LEU A 179 5.59 -1.16 14.32
N ASP A 180 6.49 -0.30 14.81
CA ASP A 180 6.16 0.71 15.82
C ASP A 180 5.09 1.70 15.32
N ALA A 181 5.21 2.15 14.07
CA ALA A 181 4.19 3.02 13.48
C ALA A 181 2.82 2.33 13.35
N ALA A 182 2.80 1.07 12.90
CA ALA A 182 1.58 0.29 12.80
C ALA A 182 0.92 0.08 14.18
N GLU A 183 1.70 -0.23 15.20
CA GLU A 183 1.18 -0.41 16.56
C GLU A 183 0.59 0.89 17.13
N ARG A 184 1.25 2.03 16.93
CA ARG A 184 0.70 3.33 17.32
C ARG A 184 -0.65 3.62 16.66
N VAL A 185 -0.79 3.28 15.37
CA VAL A 185 -2.07 3.45 14.65
C VAL A 185 -3.15 2.54 15.24
N LYS A 186 -2.84 1.28 15.54
CA LYS A 186 -3.80 0.35 16.20
C LYS A 186 -4.26 0.88 17.56
N VAL A 187 -3.33 1.39 18.36
CA VAL A 187 -3.65 2.00 19.66
C VAL A 187 -4.60 3.19 19.48
N MET A 188 -4.35 4.06 18.50
CA MET A 188 -5.23 5.21 18.23
C MET A 188 -6.60 4.78 17.70
N ARG A 189 -6.64 3.77 16.83
CA ARG A 189 -7.89 3.17 16.35
C ARG A 189 -8.76 2.72 17.51
N ALA A 190 -8.19 1.92 18.43
CA ALA A 190 -8.90 1.43 19.60
C ALA A 190 -9.31 2.55 20.58
N LYS A 191 -8.45 3.57 20.77
CA LYS A 191 -8.69 4.69 21.69
C LYS A 191 -9.84 5.59 21.24
N TYR A 192 -9.95 5.83 19.94
CA TYR A 192 -10.90 6.79 19.38
C TYR A 192 -12.07 6.13 18.63
N ASP A 193 -12.09 4.80 18.56
CA ASP A 193 -13.10 4.01 17.83
C ASP A 193 -13.34 4.59 16.42
N CYS A 194 -12.28 4.67 15.62
CA CYS A 194 -12.27 5.30 14.31
C CYS A 194 -11.61 4.41 13.24
N ASP A 195 -11.74 4.82 11.97
CA ASP A 195 -11.10 4.16 10.84
C ASP A 195 -9.55 4.32 10.87
N LEU A 196 -8.84 3.50 10.06
CA LEU A 196 -7.37 3.50 10.01
C LEU A 196 -6.78 4.83 9.52
N ARG A 197 -7.46 5.54 8.62
CA ARG A 197 -7.02 6.86 8.14
C ARG A 197 -7.04 7.89 9.26
N THR A 198 -8.17 8.00 9.96
CA THR A 198 -8.32 8.88 11.12
C THR A 198 -7.32 8.51 12.22
N ALA A 199 -7.19 7.21 12.53
CA ALA A 199 -6.22 6.73 13.53
C ALA A 199 -4.78 7.08 13.18
N SER A 200 -4.40 7.02 11.90
CA SER A 200 -3.05 7.38 11.46
C SER A 200 -2.75 8.87 11.66
N PHE A 201 -3.72 9.75 11.36
CA PHE A 201 -3.57 11.18 11.64
C PHE A 201 -3.54 11.45 13.15
N CYS A 202 -4.37 10.79 13.95
CA CYS A 202 -4.35 10.90 15.41
C CYS A 202 -2.98 10.52 15.98
N ALA A 203 -2.40 9.40 15.52
CA ALA A 203 -1.08 8.95 15.95
C ALA A 203 0.02 9.98 15.65
N ALA A 204 -0.02 10.59 14.46
CA ALA A 204 0.92 11.64 14.07
C ALA A 204 0.73 12.91 14.91
N CYS A 205 -0.50 13.37 15.08
CA CYS A 205 -0.82 14.59 15.85
C CYS A 205 -0.46 14.44 17.33
N GLU A 206 -0.77 13.30 17.96
CA GLU A 206 -0.36 13.04 19.36
C GLU A 206 1.16 13.07 19.54
N HIS A 207 1.89 12.48 18.60
CA HIS A 207 3.36 12.49 18.66
C HIS A 207 3.91 13.93 18.56
N LEU A 208 3.40 14.72 17.62
CA LEU A 208 3.79 16.13 17.47
C LEU A 208 3.42 16.95 18.70
N ALA A 209 2.20 16.82 19.23
CA ALA A 209 1.76 17.51 20.43
C ALA A 209 2.66 17.22 21.63
N ALA A 210 2.98 15.95 21.86
CA ALA A 210 3.89 15.56 22.95
C ALA A 210 5.30 16.15 22.80
N VAL A 211 5.80 16.33 21.59
CA VAL A 211 7.08 17.00 21.34
C VAL A 211 7.00 18.49 21.68
N TYR A 212 5.93 19.17 21.24
CA TYR A 212 5.71 20.58 21.55
C TYR A 212 5.52 20.84 23.05
N GLU A 213 4.79 19.98 23.75
CA GLU A 213 4.62 20.08 25.20
C GLU A 213 5.96 19.97 25.96
N ARG A 214 6.86 19.11 25.49
CA ARG A 214 8.18 18.90 26.13
C ARG A 214 9.19 20.01 25.79
N ARG A 215 9.16 20.54 24.58
CA ARG A 215 10.16 21.51 24.07
C ARG A 215 9.68 22.95 24.09
N GLY A 216 8.38 23.19 24.21
CA GLY A 216 7.77 24.47 23.91
C GLY A 216 7.61 24.70 22.40
N VAL A 217 6.90 25.77 22.04
CA VAL A 217 6.61 26.14 20.64
C VAL A 217 7.78 26.87 19.98
N PHE A 218 8.65 27.46 20.79
CA PHE A 218 9.87 28.14 20.34
C PHE A 218 11.11 27.58 21.00
N PRO A 219 12.27 27.54 20.26
CA PRO A 219 13.54 27.16 20.83
C PRO A 219 14.04 28.18 21.88
#